data_32af739e27d03cc57458d07a681ef1d5
#
_entry.id   32af739e27d03cc57458d07a681ef1d5
#
_cell.length_a   1.000
_cell.length_b   1.000
_cell.length_c   1.000
_cell.angle_alpha   90.00
_cell.angle_beta   90.00
_cell.angle_gamma   90.00
#
_symmetry.space_group_name_H-M   'P 1'
#
loop_
_entity.id
_entity.type
_entity.pdbx_description
1 polymer ?
#
loop_
_entity_poly.entity_id
_entity_poly.type
_entity_poly.pdbx_seq_one_letter_code
_entity_poly.pdbx_strand_id
1 'polypeptide(L)'
;MRYAFYSHGGCENHGCEAIVRTLSAMIKNTHPESTIKLYTLDAQSDKSGDLPNIDESEEFNYTLPVSNTTAVQKIKISFLSRKSQKAADEYFYSLSCKNPSLKENDVYISVGGDNYCYGDGHMAAAFNRELKKLGKKTVLWGCSIGEEDLSEDKIKDLKTFDLIVARESLTYDALKKSEANKNLVLFPDPAFTLDIDKKVSESFNVKPNTLGFNISSLVGEYSAKGTSIEDISTEFLRYILDSSDKNILLIPHVTKPLDGDQLILGRIAERLGSSRVSVVPSTFTASQYKSVISRCDMFIGARTHATIAAYSTCVPTLVIGYSVKSRGIAKDIFGTDEGLVIPVSEIDCTEKPIKDYEKFLSKKEVYRKHLEKFMPDYIEKARNSINELFEI
;
A
#
# COMPACT_ATOMS: atom_id res chain seq x y z
N MET A 1 0.25 -3.31 -26.99
CA MET A 1 -0.40 -4.19 -25.99
C MET A 1 -1.32 -3.37 -25.13
N ARG A 2 -2.47 -3.92 -24.73
CA ARG A 2 -3.45 -3.23 -23.87
C ARG A 2 -3.40 -3.80 -22.47
N TYR A 3 -3.01 -2.97 -21.50
CA TYR A 3 -2.97 -3.33 -20.10
C TYR A 3 -4.20 -2.82 -19.37
N ALA A 4 -4.65 -3.56 -18.37
CA ALA A 4 -5.70 -3.15 -17.46
C ALA A 4 -5.19 -3.25 -16.03
N PHE A 5 -5.21 -2.15 -15.29
CA PHE A 5 -4.98 -2.13 -13.86
C PHE A 5 -6.31 -2.32 -13.13
N TYR A 6 -6.34 -3.14 -12.08
CA TYR A 6 -7.53 -3.37 -11.28
C TYR A 6 -7.20 -3.52 -9.80
N SER A 7 -8.20 -3.53 -8.95
CA SER A 7 -8.05 -3.51 -7.49
C SER A 7 -7.40 -2.22 -6.96
N HIS A 8 -7.59 -1.11 -7.68
CA HIS A 8 -7.19 0.22 -7.26
C HIS A 8 -8.29 0.86 -6.40
N GLY A 9 -7.94 1.30 -5.20
CA GLY A 9 -8.88 1.86 -4.22
C GLY A 9 -9.07 3.37 -4.29
N GLY A 10 -8.59 4.03 -5.36
CA GLY A 10 -8.62 5.48 -5.56
C GLY A 10 -7.38 6.19 -5.02
N CYS A 11 -7.12 7.41 -5.54
CA CYS A 11 -5.94 8.22 -5.22
C CYS A 11 -5.95 8.82 -3.81
N GLU A 12 -7.10 8.85 -3.10
CA GLU A 12 -7.12 9.20 -1.67
C GLU A 12 -6.37 8.18 -0.80
N ASN A 13 -6.09 6.98 -1.31
CA ASN A 13 -5.06 6.10 -0.79
C ASN A 13 -3.77 6.33 -1.58
N HIS A 14 -2.88 7.17 -1.05
CA HIS A 14 -1.65 7.57 -1.74
C HIS A 14 -0.66 6.41 -1.96
N GLY A 15 -0.85 5.30 -1.28
CA GLY A 15 -0.16 4.06 -1.58
C GLY A 15 -0.63 3.43 -2.89
N CYS A 16 -1.95 3.35 -3.09
CA CYS A 16 -2.53 2.88 -4.35
C CYS A 16 -2.17 3.82 -5.51
N GLU A 17 -2.22 5.13 -5.27
CA GLU A 17 -1.78 6.16 -6.22
C GLU A 17 -0.32 5.95 -6.63
N ALA A 18 0.59 5.77 -5.65
CA ALA A 18 2.02 5.58 -5.91
C ALA A 18 2.30 4.37 -6.79
N ILE A 19 1.63 3.23 -6.53
CA ILE A 19 1.77 2.01 -7.34
C ILE A 19 1.30 2.26 -8.79
N VAL A 20 0.12 2.85 -8.97
CA VAL A 20 -0.43 3.11 -10.31
C VAL A 20 0.46 4.08 -11.07
N ARG A 21 0.91 5.18 -10.45
CA ARG A 21 1.83 6.16 -11.08
C ARG A 21 3.12 5.53 -11.55
N THR A 22 3.76 4.76 -10.68
CA THR A 22 5.07 4.19 -10.97
C THR A 22 5.00 3.05 -11.99
N LEU A 23 4.06 2.13 -11.83
CA LEU A 23 3.93 1.01 -12.75
C LEU A 23 3.50 1.47 -14.14
N SER A 24 2.55 2.42 -14.25
CA SER A 24 2.16 2.98 -15.54
C SER A 24 3.31 3.74 -16.22
N ALA A 25 4.11 4.49 -15.45
CA ALA A 25 5.30 5.15 -15.98
C ALA A 25 6.34 4.13 -16.49
N MET A 26 6.59 3.06 -15.75
CA MET A 26 7.51 2.00 -16.16
C MET A 26 7.07 1.34 -17.47
N ILE A 27 5.78 1.02 -17.61
CA ILE A 27 5.23 0.46 -18.87
C ILE A 27 5.40 1.45 -20.03
N LYS A 28 4.99 2.72 -19.84
CA LYS A 28 5.05 3.75 -20.90
C LYS A 28 6.49 4.11 -21.29
N ASN A 29 7.42 4.09 -20.35
CA ASN A 29 8.84 4.35 -20.64
C ASN A 29 9.48 3.23 -21.48
N THR A 30 9.04 1.98 -21.31
CA THR A 30 9.57 0.83 -22.05
C THR A 30 8.80 0.60 -23.35
N HIS A 31 7.47 0.78 -23.33
CA HIS A 31 6.57 0.58 -24.47
C HIS A 31 5.58 1.75 -24.59
N PRO A 32 6.00 2.90 -25.17
CA PRO A 32 5.19 4.12 -25.25
C PRO A 32 3.84 3.94 -25.98
N GLU A 33 3.78 3.00 -26.92
CA GLU A 33 2.59 2.68 -27.72
C GLU A 33 1.54 1.83 -26.98
N SER A 34 1.87 1.33 -25.79
CA SER A 34 0.93 0.56 -24.97
C SER A 34 -0.22 1.44 -24.47
N THR A 35 -1.40 0.87 -24.36
CA THR A 35 -2.52 1.54 -23.70
C THR A 35 -2.75 0.95 -22.31
N ILE A 36 -3.09 1.80 -21.34
CA ILE A 36 -3.34 1.41 -19.94
C ILE A 36 -4.71 1.90 -19.52
N LYS A 37 -5.61 0.97 -19.22
CA LYS A 37 -6.93 1.24 -18.66
C LYS A 37 -6.92 0.97 -17.15
N LEU A 38 -7.43 1.90 -16.36
CA LEU A 38 -7.59 1.78 -14.92
C LEU A 38 -9.03 1.44 -14.56
N TYR A 39 -9.25 0.26 -13.99
CA TYR A 39 -10.48 -0.07 -13.29
C TYR A 39 -10.34 0.32 -11.82
N THR A 40 -11.10 1.31 -11.40
CA THR A 40 -11.01 1.94 -10.08
C THR A 40 -12.29 1.79 -9.28
N LEU A 41 -12.17 1.81 -7.95
CA LEU A 41 -13.32 1.89 -7.04
C LEU A 41 -13.76 3.34 -6.78
N ASP A 42 -12.95 4.34 -7.15
CA ASP A 42 -13.20 5.76 -6.91
C ASP A 42 -12.64 6.62 -8.05
N ALA A 43 -13.43 6.71 -9.13
CA ALA A 43 -13.05 7.51 -10.30
C ALA A 43 -12.99 9.02 -10.01
N GLN A 44 -13.66 9.51 -8.96
CA GLN A 44 -13.61 10.92 -8.60
C GLN A 44 -12.26 11.28 -7.97
N SER A 45 -11.78 10.46 -7.04
CA SER A 45 -10.46 10.69 -6.43
C SER A 45 -9.33 10.57 -7.46
N ASP A 46 -9.45 9.66 -8.43
CA ASP A 46 -8.45 9.49 -9.48
C ASP A 46 -8.35 10.70 -10.42
N LYS A 47 -9.47 11.35 -10.73
CA LYS A 47 -9.46 12.62 -11.49
C LYS A 47 -8.70 13.71 -10.75
N SER A 48 -8.86 13.77 -9.43
CA SER A 48 -8.14 14.73 -8.57
C SER A 48 -6.64 14.38 -8.45
N GLY A 49 -6.33 13.08 -8.53
CA GLY A 49 -4.96 12.54 -8.46
C GLY A 49 -4.11 12.84 -9.70
N ASP A 50 -4.72 13.13 -10.86
CA ASP A 50 -4.02 13.37 -12.13
C ASP A 50 -2.99 12.27 -12.47
N LEU A 51 -3.45 11.14 -12.99
CA LEU A 51 -2.62 9.97 -13.34
C LEU A 51 -2.15 10.05 -14.81
N PRO A 52 -0.98 10.65 -15.12
CA PRO A 52 -0.62 11.09 -16.48
C PRO A 52 -0.40 9.94 -17.48
N ASN A 53 -0.12 8.73 -17.01
CA ASN A 53 0.15 7.58 -17.86
C ASN A 53 -1.05 6.62 -18.00
N ILE A 54 -2.20 6.99 -17.47
CA ILE A 54 -3.45 6.25 -17.62
C ILE A 54 -4.22 6.83 -18.81
N ASP A 55 -4.47 6.01 -19.83
CA ASP A 55 -5.17 6.43 -21.05
C ASP A 55 -6.68 6.49 -20.84
N GLU A 56 -7.23 5.54 -20.06
CA GLU A 56 -8.66 5.44 -19.77
C GLU A 56 -8.88 5.04 -18.31
N SER A 57 -9.91 5.60 -17.67
CA SER A 57 -10.38 5.16 -16.35
C SER A 57 -11.85 4.77 -16.41
N GLU A 58 -12.20 3.67 -15.76
CA GLU A 58 -13.58 3.19 -15.63
C GLU A 58 -13.84 2.85 -14.16
N GLU A 59 -14.93 3.42 -13.62
CA GLU A 59 -15.38 3.03 -12.30
C GLU A 59 -15.90 1.58 -12.37
N PHE A 60 -15.19 0.71 -11.71
CA PHE A 60 -15.49 -0.71 -11.68
C PHE A 60 -15.83 -1.12 -10.25
N ASN A 61 -17.11 -1.13 -9.99
CA ASN A 61 -17.61 -1.64 -8.73
C ASN A 61 -17.68 -3.18 -8.80
N TYR A 62 -16.89 -3.86 -8.00
CA TYR A 62 -16.93 -5.32 -7.86
C TYR A 62 -18.28 -5.81 -7.34
N THR A 63 -19.07 -4.93 -6.73
CA THR A 63 -20.41 -5.23 -6.27
C THR A 63 -21.42 -4.61 -7.23
N LEU A 64 -22.18 -5.42 -7.97
CA LEU A 64 -23.33 -4.92 -8.72
C LEU A 64 -24.29 -4.23 -7.73
N PRO A 65 -24.72 -3.00 -7.99
CA PRO A 65 -25.82 -2.42 -7.23
C PRO A 65 -27.02 -3.38 -7.26
N VAL A 66 -27.68 -3.54 -6.12
CA VAL A 66 -28.84 -4.46 -6.01
C VAL A 66 -29.93 -4.11 -7.05
N SER A 67 -30.00 -2.85 -7.47
CA SER A 67 -30.88 -2.36 -8.53
C SER A 67 -30.61 -2.99 -9.91
N ASN A 68 -29.38 -3.41 -10.20
CA ASN A 68 -28.98 -3.95 -11.50
C ASN A 68 -29.09 -5.47 -11.58
N THR A 69 -29.49 -6.17 -10.50
CA THR A 69 -29.69 -7.61 -10.51
C THR A 69 -31.11 -7.96 -10.89
N THR A 70 -31.29 -8.91 -11.83
CA THR A 70 -32.60 -9.43 -12.21
C THR A 70 -33.23 -10.23 -11.06
N ALA A 71 -34.57 -10.40 -11.10
CA ALA A 71 -35.29 -11.19 -10.11
C ALA A 71 -34.73 -12.64 -10.00
N VAL A 72 -34.39 -13.26 -11.14
CA VAL A 72 -33.80 -14.62 -11.19
C VAL A 72 -32.42 -14.64 -10.51
N GLN A 73 -31.59 -13.62 -10.76
CA GLN A 73 -30.28 -13.49 -10.11
C GLN A 73 -30.41 -13.31 -8.59
N LYS A 74 -31.35 -12.48 -8.13
CA LYS A 74 -31.64 -12.28 -6.70
C LYS A 74 -32.08 -13.59 -6.03
N ILE A 75 -32.95 -14.35 -6.66
CA ILE A 75 -33.40 -15.67 -6.16
C ILE A 75 -32.19 -16.62 -6.06
N LYS A 76 -31.33 -16.66 -7.09
CA LYS A 76 -30.14 -17.51 -7.08
C LYS A 76 -29.16 -17.11 -5.98
N ILE A 77 -28.91 -15.81 -5.80
CA ILE A 77 -28.04 -15.30 -4.71
C ILE A 77 -28.63 -15.73 -3.35
N SER A 78 -29.94 -15.49 -3.13
CA SER A 78 -30.60 -15.89 -1.88
C SER A 78 -30.57 -17.40 -1.62
N PHE A 79 -30.66 -18.22 -2.65
CA PHE A 79 -30.52 -19.68 -2.53
C PHE A 79 -29.10 -20.09 -2.18
N LEU A 80 -28.11 -19.47 -2.83
CA LEU A 80 -26.68 -19.75 -2.58
C LEU A 80 -26.28 -19.29 -1.18
N SER A 81 -26.73 -18.12 -0.70
CA SER A 81 -26.38 -17.59 0.62
C SER A 81 -26.88 -18.47 1.77
N ARG A 82 -27.99 -19.22 1.57
CA ARG A 82 -28.46 -20.21 2.55
C ARG A 82 -27.56 -21.45 2.67
N LYS A 83 -26.77 -21.73 1.62
CA LYS A 83 -25.82 -22.86 1.62
C LYS A 83 -24.41 -22.42 1.97
N SER A 84 -23.96 -21.30 1.41
CA SER A 84 -22.63 -20.74 1.60
C SER A 84 -22.64 -19.29 1.17
N GLN A 85 -22.31 -18.37 2.08
CA GLN A 85 -22.15 -16.96 1.75
C GLN A 85 -21.06 -16.78 0.68
N LYS A 86 -19.94 -17.50 0.80
CA LYS A 86 -18.87 -17.50 -0.20
C LYS A 86 -19.37 -17.83 -1.61
N ALA A 87 -20.23 -18.86 -1.76
CA ALA A 87 -20.78 -19.24 -3.06
C ALA A 87 -21.75 -18.17 -3.61
N ALA A 88 -22.47 -17.47 -2.75
CA ALA A 88 -23.32 -16.34 -3.14
C ALA A 88 -22.48 -15.16 -3.64
N ASP A 89 -21.42 -14.83 -2.91
CA ASP A 89 -20.50 -13.75 -3.25
C ASP A 89 -19.76 -14.07 -4.56
N GLU A 90 -19.22 -15.25 -4.73
CA GLU A 90 -18.58 -15.68 -5.97
C GLU A 90 -19.52 -15.59 -7.18
N TYR A 91 -20.78 -16.00 -7.03
CA TYR A 91 -21.77 -15.85 -8.10
C TYR A 91 -22.06 -14.38 -8.40
N PHE A 92 -22.18 -13.55 -7.37
CA PHE A 92 -22.42 -12.12 -7.49
C PHE A 92 -21.27 -11.44 -8.25
N TYR A 93 -20.01 -11.73 -7.89
CA TYR A 93 -18.83 -11.21 -8.59
C TYR A 93 -18.76 -11.69 -10.05
N SER A 94 -19.16 -12.93 -10.31
CA SER A 94 -19.21 -13.44 -11.69
C SER A 94 -20.18 -12.68 -12.60
N LEU A 95 -21.17 -12.01 -12.01
CA LEU A 95 -22.08 -11.13 -12.77
C LEU A 95 -21.41 -9.82 -13.16
N SER A 96 -20.56 -9.26 -12.29
CA SER A 96 -19.80 -8.03 -12.58
C SER A 96 -18.83 -8.23 -13.73
N CYS A 97 -18.26 -9.42 -13.87
CA CYS A 97 -17.35 -9.78 -14.96
C CYS A 97 -18.01 -9.95 -16.33
N LYS A 98 -19.32 -9.72 -16.44
CA LYS A 98 -20.01 -9.66 -17.74
C LYS A 98 -19.87 -8.31 -18.45
N ASN A 99 -19.13 -7.37 -17.85
CA ASN A 99 -18.82 -6.09 -18.48
C ASN A 99 -18.05 -6.33 -19.78
N PRO A 100 -18.59 -5.88 -20.95
CA PRO A 100 -17.93 -6.07 -22.24
C PRO A 100 -16.53 -5.46 -22.32
N SER A 101 -16.26 -4.37 -21.58
CA SER A 101 -14.95 -3.70 -21.55
C SER A 101 -13.82 -4.62 -21.08
N LEU A 102 -14.13 -5.66 -20.27
CA LEU A 102 -13.15 -6.65 -19.84
C LEU A 102 -12.61 -7.53 -20.98
N LYS A 103 -13.19 -7.50 -22.19
CA LYS A 103 -12.68 -8.21 -23.35
C LYS A 103 -11.62 -7.42 -24.12
N GLU A 104 -11.53 -6.12 -23.89
CA GLU A 104 -10.72 -5.19 -24.69
C GLU A 104 -9.22 -5.22 -24.35
N ASN A 105 -8.86 -5.62 -23.14
CA ASN A 105 -7.48 -5.63 -22.68
C ASN A 105 -6.85 -7.02 -22.81
N ASP A 106 -5.53 -7.06 -22.95
CA ASP A 106 -4.76 -8.30 -23.15
C ASP A 106 -4.25 -8.85 -21.81
N VAL A 107 -3.75 -7.97 -20.94
CA VAL A 107 -3.13 -8.28 -19.66
C VAL A 107 -3.81 -7.51 -18.53
N TYR A 108 -4.17 -8.20 -17.47
CA TYR A 108 -4.80 -7.65 -16.26
C TYR A 108 -3.83 -7.69 -15.09
N ILE A 109 -3.52 -6.54 -14.52
CA ILE A 109 -2.57 -6.39 -13.42
C ILE A 109 -3.31 -5.96 -12.17
N SER A 110 -3.32 -6.80 -11.15
CA SER A 110 -3.78 -6.47 -9.81
C SER A 110 -2.75 -5.57 -9.13
N VAL A 111 -3.09 -4.28 -8.96
CA VAL A 111 -2.15 -3.25 -8.46
C VAL A 111 -2.35 -2.90 -6.98
N GLY A 112 -3.28 -3.54 -6.29
CA GLY A 112 -3.46 -3.38 -4.85
C GLY A 112 -2.45 -4.20 -4.08
N GLY A 113 -1.48 -3.60 -3.41
CA GLY A 113 -0.44 -4.30 -2.67
C GLY A 113 -0.95 -5.19 -1.52
N ASP A 114 -2.18 -4.99 -1.09
CA ASP A 114 -2.84 -5.76 -0.04
C ASP A 114 -3.84 -6.81 -0.58
N ASN A 115 -3.92 -6.97 -1.90
CA ASN A 115 -4.71 -8.01 -2.52
C ASN A 115 -4.18 -9.38 -2.11
N TYR A 116 -5.06 -10.27 -1.68
CA TYR A 116 -4.74 -11.57 -1.06
C TYR A 116 -4.04 -11.49 0.32
N CYS A 117 -3.72 -10.31 0.84
CA CYS A 117 -3.06 -10.15 2.13
C CYS A 117 -3.99 -10.54 3.29
N TYR A 118 -5.25 -10.10 3.24
CA TYR A 118 -6.21 -10.28 4.33
C TYR A 118 -7.39 -11.17 3.93
N GLY A 119 -8.03 -11.79 4.94
CA GLY A 119 -9.21 -12.62 4.76
C GLY A 119 -8.97 -13.83 3.88
N ASP A 120 -10.02 -14.41 3.31
CA ASP A 120 -9.94 -15.61 2.47
C ASP A 120 -9.64 -15.32 0.98
N GLY A 121 -9.64 -14.05 0.56
CA GLY A 121 -9.34 -13.63 -0.81
C GLY A 121 -10.37 -14.04 -1.87
N HIS A 122 -11.53 -14.58 -1.48
CA HIS A 122 -12.49 -15.18 -2.42
C HIS A 122 -13.03 -14.23 -3.48
N MET A 123 -13.12 -12.93 -3.19
CA MET A 123 -13.55 -11.90 -4.14
C MET A 123 -12.53 -11.71 -5.27
N ALA A 124 -11.26 -11.51 -4.90
CA ALA A 124 -10.17 -11.36 -5.86
C ALA A 124 -10.02 -12.63 -6.71
N ALA A 125 -10.13 -13.81 -6.07
CA ALA A 125 -10.11 -15.10 -6.71
C ALA A 125 -11.26 -15.29 -7.70
N ALA A 126 -12.48 -14.86 -7.37
CA ALA A 126 -13.62 -14.94 -8.28
C ALA A 126 -13.39 -14.10 -9.54
N PHE A 127 -12.87 -12.88 -9.38
CA PHE A 127 -12.56 -12.00 -10.50
C PHE A 127 -11.44 -12.56 -11.39
N ASN A 128 -10.34 -13.02 -10.78
CA ASN A 128 -9.24 -13.65 -11.50
C ASN A 128 -9.71 -14.85 -12.34
N ARG A 129 -10.54 -15.73 -11.75
CA ARG A 129 -11.12 -16.88 -12.48
C ARG A 129 -11.97 -16.47 -13.69
N GLU A 130 -12.73 -15.39 -13.58
CA GLU A 130 -13.52 -14.90 -14.72
C GLU A 130 -12.63 -14.31 -15.82
N LEU A 131 -11.56 -13.59 -15.48
CA LEU A 131 -10.56 -13.13 -16.46
C LEU A 131 -9.88 -14.32 -17.17
N LYS A 132 -9.54 -15.36 -16.42
CA LYS A 132 -8.97 -16.58 -17.02
C LYS A 132 -9.94 -17.28 -17.98
N LYS A 133 -11.26 -17.31 -17.66
CA LYS A 133 -12.30 -17.83 -18.59
C LYS A 133 -12.40 -17.00 -19.87
N LEU A 134 -12.08 -15.70 -19.82
CA LEU A 134 -12.00 -14.83 -21.01
C LEU A 134 -10.67 -14.98 -21.77
N GLY A 135 -9.79 -15.87 -21.36
CA GLY A 135 -8.48 -16.11 -21.98
C GLY A 135 -7.47 -14.99 -21.72
N LYS A 136 -7.67 -14.19 -20.66
CA LYS A 136 -6.79 -13.06 -20.33
C LYS A 136 -5.58 -13.50 -19.55
N LYS A 137 -4.45 -12.81 -19.76
CA LYS A 137 -3.28 -12.90 -18.87
C LYS A 137 -3.54 -12.11 -17.60
N THR A 138 -3.15 -12.68 -16.45
CA THR A 138 -3.36 -12.06 -15.14
C THR A 138 -2.07 -12.02 -14.34
N VAL A 139 -1.80 -10.88 -13.73
CA VAL A 139 -0.60 -10.62 -12.94
C VAL A 139 -1.00 -10.11 -11.57
N LEU A 140 -0.39 -10.65 -10.52
CA LEU A 140 -0.47 -10.12 -9.16
C LEU A 140 0.81 -9.35 -8.87
N TRP A 141 0.73 -8.00 -8.85
CA TRP A 141 1.89 -7.14 -8.77
C TRP A 141 2.07 -6.51 -7.40
N GLY A 142 3.27 -6.66 -6.82
CA GLY A 142 3.63 -6.01 -5.56
C GLY A 142 2.86 -6.53 -4.35
N CYS A 143 2.52 -7.82 -4.32
CA CYS A 143 1.76 -8.40 -3.22
C CYS A 143 2.61 -8.62 -1.96
N SER A 144 1.92 -8.59 -0.80
CA SER A 144 2.44 -9.07 0.49
C SER A 144 1.44 -10.03 1.09
N ILE A 145 1.86 -11.28 1.33
CA ILE A 145 1.01 -12.37 1.84
C ILE A 145 1.82 -13.14 2.89
N GLY A 146 1.33 -13.16 4.12
CA GLY A 146 1.93 -13.95 5.20
C GLY A 146 1.71 -15.45 5.02
N GLU A 147 2.58 -16.28 5.61
CA GLU A 147 2.39 -17.74 5.59
C GLU A 147 1.07 -18.14 6.26
N GLU A 148 0.68 -17.42 7.31
CA GLU A 148 -0.58 -17.59 8.03
C GLU A 148 -1.83 -17.25 7.22
N ASP A 149 -1.69 -16.44 6.17
CA ASP A 149 -2.79 -16.04 5.29
C ASP A 149 -3.00 -17.01 4.11
N LEU A 150 -2.12 -17.99 3.92
CA LEU A 150 -2.17 -18.95 2.81
C LEU A 150 -3.09 -20.12 3.11
N SER A 151 -4.34 -20.04 2.66
CA SER A 151 -5.26 -21.17 2.62
C SER A 151 -5.09 -21.99 1.33
N GLU A 152 -5.54 -23.27 1.35
CA GLU A 152 -5.54 -24.11 0.15
C GLU A 152 -6.29 -23.47 -1.03
N ASP A 153 -7.39 -22.77 -0.78
CA ASP A 153 -8.17 -22.10 -1.81
C ASP A 153 -7.43 -20.91 -2.39
N LYS A 154 -6.74 -20.11 -1.55
CA LYS A 154 -5.85 -19.04 -2.05
C LYS A 154 -4.72 -19.61 -2.91
N ILE A 155 -4.05 -20.66 -2.45
CA ILE A 155 -2.96 -21.31 -3.21
C ILE A 155 -3.47 -21.80 -4.58
N LYS A 156 -4.67 -22.42 -4.62
CA LYS A 156 -5.28 -22.86 -5.90
C LYS A 156 -5.50 -21.70 -6.86
N ASP A 157 -5.95 -20.54 -6.36
CA ASP A 157 -6.16 -19.37 -7.21
C ASP A 157 -4.84 -18.71 -7.63
N LEU A 158 -3.89 -18.55 -6.70
CA LEU A 158 -2.56 -17.99 -6.98
C LEU A 158 -1.81 -18.78 -8.07
N LYS A 159 -2.00 -20.09 -8.15
CA LYS A 159 -1.46 -20.96 -9.22
C LYS A 159 -1.96 -20.58 -10.62
N THR A 160 -3.05 -19.86 -10.73
CA THR A 160 -3.65 -19.50 -12.02
C THR A 160 -3.11 -18.19 -12.61
N PHE A 161 -2.41 -17.38 -11.81
CA PHE A 161 -1.74 -16.18 -12.33
C PHE A 161 -0.60 -16.54 -13.28
N ASP A 162 -0.45 -15.74 -14.35
CA ASP A 162 0.65 -15.90 -15.29
C ASP A 162 1.97 -15.38 -14.69
N LEU A 163 1.91 -14.42 -13.77
CA LEU A 163 3.04 -13.88 -13.02
C LEU A 163 2.62 -13.41 -11.64
N ILE A 164 3.44 -13.68 -10.62
CA ILE A 164 3.31 -13.08 -9.29
C ILE A 164 4.62 -12.35 -8.96
N VAL A 165 4.52 -11.06 -8.67
CA VAL A 165 5.62 -10.24 -8.19
C VAL A 165 5.43 -9.98 -6.69
N ALA A 166 6.17 -10.72 -5.86
CA ALA A 166 6.26 -10.46 -4.43
C ALA A 166 7.16 -9.24 -4.18
N ARG A 167 6.74 -8.33 -3.30
CA ARG A 167 7.49 -7.08 -3.05
C ARG A 167 8.50 -7.16 -1.90
N GLU A 168 8.51 -8.25 -1.15
CA GLU A 168 9.47 -8.48 -0.06
C GLU A 168 9.70 -9.98 0.16
N SER A 169 10.85 -10.31 0.78
CA SER A 169 11.35 -11.68 0.87
C SER A 169 10.47 -12.61 1.68
N LEU A 170 9.81 -12.14 2.75
CA LEU A 170 8.96 -12.99 3.59
C LEU A 170 7.77 -13.53 2.80
N THR A 171 7.14 -12.68 1.98
CA THR A 171 6.08 -13.11 1.05
C THR A 171 6.61 -14.06 -0.02
N TYR A 172 7.75 -13.73 -0.63
CA TYR A 172 8.36 -14.59 -1.63
C TYR A 172 8.63 -16.00 -1.10
N ASP A 173 9.23 -16.09 0.10
CA ASP A 173 9.56 -17.36 0.74
C ASP A 173 8.30 -18.16 1.08
N ALA A 174 7.25 -17.51 1.60
CA ALA A 174 5.96 -18.14 1.90
C ALA A 174 5.30 -18.71 0.64
N LEU A 175 5.24 -17.93 -0.44
CA LEU A 175 4.67 -18.35 -1.73
C LEU A 175 5.49 -19.46 -2.39
N LYS A 176 6.81 -19.40 -2.30
CA LYS A 176 7.71 -20.42 -2.83
C LYS A 176 7.57 -21.74 -2.07
N LYS A 177 7.54 -21.69 -0.72
CA LYS A 177 7.35 -22.86 0.14
C LYS A 177 6.03 -23.56 -0.10
N SER A 178 4.96 -22.80 -0.38
CA SER A 178 3.62 -23.34 -0.68
C SER A 178 3.42 -23.73 -2.15
N GLU A 179 4.45 -23.56 -2.99
CA GLU A 179 4.35 -23.80 -4.44
C GLU A 179 3.15 -23.05 -5.06
N ALA A 180 2.91 -21.82 -4.58
CA ALA A 180 1.73 -21.05 -4.95
C ALA A 180 1.72 -20.62 -6.43
N ASN A 181 2.90 -20.44 -7.04
CA ASN A 181 2.99 -20.12 -8.47
C ASN A 181 4.36 -20.54 -9.03
N LYS A 182 4.40 -20.91 -10.31
CA LYS A 182 5.64 -21.28 -11.02
C LYS A 182 6.43 -20.04 -11.49
N ASN A 183 5.71 -18.98 -11.85
CA ASN A 183 6.27 -17.71 -12.31
C ASN A 183 6.20 -16.69 -11.15
N LEU A 184 6.91 -17.00 -10.07
CA LEU A 184 7.05 -16.17 -8.88
C LEU A 184 8.40 -15.48 -8.89
N VAL A 185 8.40 -14.15 -8.79
CA VAL A 185 9.61 -13.32 -8.74
C VAL A 185 9.60 -12.38 -7.53
N LEU A 186 10.80 -11.95 -7.11
CA LEU A 186 11.00 -11.03 -6.00
C LEU A 186 11.61 -9.72 -6.50
N PHE A 187 10.82 -8.65 -6.45
CA PHE A 187 11.27 -7.29 -6.75
C PHE A 187 10.73 -6.30 -5.71
N PRO A 188 11.45 -5.22 -5.40
CA PRO A 188 10.93 -4.18 -4.52
C PRO A 188 9.62 -3.59 -5.04
N ASP A 189 8.80 -3.04 -4.12
CA ASP A 189 7.56 -2.33 -4.46
C ASP A 189 7.84 -1.23 -5.49
N PRO A 190 7.05 -1.11 -6.58
CA PRO A 190 7.27 -0.09 -7.60
C PRO A 190 7.24 1.34 -7.05
N ALA A 191 6.56 1.60 -5.92
CA ALA A 191 6.52 2.91 -5.28
C ALA A 191 7.91 3.42 -4.80
N PHE A 192 8.92 2.55 -4.68
CA PHE A 192 10.30 2.99 -4.47
C PHE A 192 10.80 3.90 -5.60
N THR A 193 10.30 3.71 -6.83
CA THR A 193 10.68 4.49 -8.01
C THR A 193 9.91 5.81 -8.18
N LEU A 194 8.94 6.10 -7.31
CA LEU A 194 8.14 7.34 -7.39
C LEU A 194 9.05 8.57 -7.27
N ASP A 195 8.91 9.49 -8.19
CA ASP A 195 9.64 10.76 -8.14
C ASP A 195 9.04 11.72 -7.11
N ILE A 196 9.89 12.62 -6.58
CA ILE A 196 9.44 13.74 -5.74
C ILE A 196 8.86 14.85 -6.64
N ASP A 197 7.88 15.58 -6.11
CA ASP A 197 7.40 16.82 -6.73
C ASP A 197 8.38 17.97 -6.38
N LYS A 198 9.14 18.44 -7.39
CA LYS A 198 10.16 19.48 -7.20
C LYS A 198 9.57 20.80 -6.69
N LYS A 199 8.35 21.18 -7.15
CA LYS A 199 7.72 22.44 -6.74
C LYS A 199 7.39 22.42 -5.25
N VAL A 200 6.79 21.30 -4.76
CA VAL A 200 6.50 21.14 -3.32
C VAL A 200 7.79 21.01 -2.52
N SER A 201 8.80 20.32 -3.03
CA SER A 201 10.11 20.23 -2.36
C SER A 201 10.77 21.58 -2.15
N GLU A 202 10.56 22.54 -3.06
CA GLU A 202 11.13 23.90 -2.97
C GLU A 202 10.26 24.86 -2.14
N SER A 203 8.93 24.73 -2.20
CA SER A 203 7.99 25.71 -1.64
C SER A 203 7.42 25.34 -0.28
N PHE A 204 7.25 24.06 0.03
CA PHE A 204 6.71 23.62 1.32
C PHE A 204 7.79 23.72 2.40
N ASN A 205 7.54 24.49 3.45
CA ASN A 205 8.54 24.71 4.49
C ASN A 205 8.57 23.58 5.51
N VAL A 206 9.55 22.68 5.40
CA VAL A 206 9.89 21.70 6.43
C VAL A 206 11.02 22.29 7.29
N LYS A 207 10.76 22.54 8.56
CA LYS A 207 11.75 23.10 9.51
C LYS A 207 12.92 22.12 9.71
N PRO A 208 14.13 22.60 10.06
CA PRO A 208 15.23 21.72 10.46
C PRO A 208 14.84 20.82 11.64
N ASN A 209 15.53 19.70 11.81
CA ASN A 209 15.31 18.73 12.89
C ASN A 209 13.85 18.24 13.01
N THR A 210 13.17 18.07 11.85
CA THR A 210 11.76 17.62 11.83
C THR A 210 11.65 16.12 11.85
N LEU A 211 10.88 15.60 12.81
CA LEU A 211 10.34 14.25 12.80
C LEU A 211 9.05 14.23 11.95
N GLY A 212 9.04 13.46 10.86
CA GLY A 212 7.82 13.09 10.15
C GLY A 212 7.09 11.97 10.89
N PHE A 213 5.79 12.10 11.11
CA PHE A 213 4.98 11.09 11.80
C PHE A 213 3.71 10.77 11.04
N ASN A 214 3.44 9.47 10.87
CA ASN A 214 2.21 8.96 10.26
C ASN A 214 1.63 7.84 11.13
N ILE A 215 0.36 7.94 11.43
CA ILE A 215 -0.43 6.89 12.09
C ILE A 215 -1.82 6.83 11.46
N SER A 216 -2.46 5.69 11.57
CA SER A 216 -3.80 5.42 11.06
C SER A 216 -4.69 4.86 12.16
N SER A 217 -5.98 5.18 12.15
CA SER A 217 -6.97 4.53 13.02
C SER A 217 -7.02 3.01 12.83
N LEU A 218 -6.72 2.51 11.64
CA LEU A 218 -6.64 1.07 11.34
C LEU A 218 -5.63 0.34 12.24
N VAL A 219 -4.56 1.02 12.66
CA VAL A 219 -3.54 0.44 13.56
C VAL A 219 -4.16 0.02 14.89
N GLY A 220 -5.18 0.74 15.35
CA GLY A 220 -5.90 0.42 16.58
C GLY A 220 -6.62 -0.93 16.57
N GLU A 221 -7.00 -1.44 15.38
CA GLU A 221 -7.63 -2.76 15.23
C GLU A 221 -6.65 -3.91 15.50
N TYR A 222 -5.35 -3.64 15.35
CA TYR A 222 -4.25 -4.62 15.55
C TYR A 222 -3.48 -4.41 16.86
N SER A 223 -3.81 -3.36 17.63
CA SER A 223 -3.19 -3.07 18.93
C SER A 223 -3.73 -3.98 20.03
N ALA A 224 -3.09 -3.98 21.19
CA ALA A 224 -3.57 -4.70 22.36
C ALA A 224 -4.98 -4.25 22.73
N LYS A 225 -5.83 -5.18 23.19
CA LYS A 225 -7.23 -4.86 23.53
C LYS A 225 -7.31 -3.76 24.59
N GLY A 226 -8.14 -2.76 24.32
CA GLY A 226 -8.35 -1.61 25.22
C GLY A 226 -7.34 -0.48 25.05
N THR A 227 -6.42 -0.59 24.09
CA THR A 227 -5.40 0.43 23.81
C THR A 227 -5.94 1.48 22.85
N SER A 228 -5.85 2.75 23.24
CA SER A 228 -6.11 3.89 22.35
C SER A 228 -4.82 4.27 21.64
N ILE A 229 -4.70 3.94 20.36
CA ILE A 229 -3.52 4.32 19.56
C ILE A 229 -3.37 5.84 19.43
N GLU A 230 -4.48 6.57 19.49
CA GLU A 230 -4.48 8.03 19.51
C GLU A 230 -3.86 8.58 20.80
N ASP A 231 -4.23 8.01 21.96
CA ASP A 231 -3.69 8.42 23.26
C ASP A 231 -2.20 8.11 23.35
N ILE A 232 -1.81 6.89 23.02
CA ILE A 232 -0.39 6.49 23.02
C ILE A 232 0.42 7.35 22.06
N SER A 233 -0.08 7.60 20.85
CA SER A 233 0.63 8.46 19.88
C SER A 233 0.77 9.89 20.42
N THR A 234 -0.27 10.43 21.05
CA THR A 234 -0.24 11.78 21.62
C THR A 234 0.79 11.88 22.74
N GLU A 235 0.80 10.93 23.68
CA GLU A 235 1.76 10.91 24.79
C GLU A 235 3.20 10.67 24.30
N PHE A 236 3.38 9.78 23.34
CA PHE A 236 4.68 9.53 22.72
C PHE A 236 5.23 10.78 22.04
N LEU A 237 4.43 11.48 21.27
CA LEU A 237 4.86 12.72 20.60
C LEU A 237 5.08 13.86 21.61
N ARG A 238 4.32 13.91 22.71
CA ARG A 238 4.55 14.83 23.82
C ARG A 238 5.90 14.57 24.47
N TYR A 239 6.23 13.31 24.75
CA TYR A 239 7.56 12.94 25.24
C TYR A 239 8.68 13.46 24.33
N ILE A 240 8.55 13.31 23.00
CA ILE A 240 9.55 13.81 22.04
C ILE A 240 9.67 15.34 22.10
N LEU A 241 8.54 16.06 22.20
CA LEU A 241 8.54 17.52 22.33
C LEU A 241 9.22 17.98 23.63
N ASP A 242 8.99 17.28 24.74
CA ASP A 242 9.49 17.67 26.06
C ASP A 242 10.97 17.32 26.21
N SER A 243 11.42 16.22 25.59
CA SER A 243 12.80 15.72 25.70
C SER A 243 13.76 16.23 24.62
N SER A 244 13.28 16.99 23.63
CA SER A 244 14.09 17.46 22.50
C SER A 244 13.61 18.80 21.93
N ASP A 245 14.40 19.36 21.00
CA ASP A 245 14.07 20.55 20.20
C ASP A 245 13.40 20.21 18.85
N LYS A 246 12.98 18.95 18.64
CA LYS A 246 12.40 18.51 17.38
C LYS A 246 11.10 19.24 17.04
N ASN A 247 10.95 19.51 15.75
CA ASN A 247 9.64 19.81 15.17
C ASN A 247 8.97 18.50 14.77
N ILE A 248 7.64 18.47 14.82
CA ILE A 248 6.84 17.30 14.43
C ILE A 248 5.96 17.68 13.25
N LEU A 249 6.04 16.90 12.20
CA LEU A 249 5.22 17.05 11.01
C LEU A 249 4.33 15.81 10.87
N LEU A 250 3.03 15.98 11.08
CA LEU A 250 2.03 14.92 10.98
C LEU A 250 1.61 14.79 9.51
N ILE A 251 1.83 13.60 8.95
CA ILE A 251 1.71 13.36 7.51
C ILE A 251 0.63 12.32 7.24
N PRO A 252 -0.56 12.69 6.76
CA PRO A 252 -1.57 11.73 6.34
C PRO A 252 -1.11 11.02 5.06
N HIS A 253 -1.52 9.78 4.89
CA HIS A 253 -1.22 9.00 3.68
C HIS A 253 -2.44 8.25 3.11
N VAL A 254 -3.54 8.24 3.83
CA VAL A 254 -4.89 7.97 3.35
C VAL A 254 -5.74 9.16 3.75
N THR A 255 -6.37 9.82 2.78
CA THR A 255 -7.06 11.11 2.97
C THR A 255 -8.55 11.03 2.71
N LYS A 256 -9.12 9.84 2.84
CA LYS A 256 -10.56 9.62 2.70
C LYS A 256 -11.36 10.45 3.72
N PRO A 257 -12.52 11.01 3.32
CA PRO A 257 -13.29 11.91 4.19
C PRO A 257 -13.74 11.29 5.52
N LEU A 258 -14.07 9.99 5.55
CA LEU A 258 -14.69 9.35 6.71
C LEU A 258 -13.70 8.59 7.61
N ASP A 259 -12.61 8.07 7.05
CA ASP A 259 -11.66 7.17 7.71
C ASP A 259 -10.18 7.50 7.41
N GLY A 260 -9.93 8.71 6.90
CA GLY A 260 -8.58 9.14 6.55
C GLY A 260 -7.70 9.47 7.76
N ASP A 261 -6.40 9.35 7.53
CA ASP A 261 -5.37 9.61 8.56
C ASP A 261 -5.42 11.06 9.07
N GLN A 262 -5.86 12.03 8.25
CA GLN A 262 -5.99 13.44 8.64
C GLN A 262 -6.89 13.65 9.85
N LEU A 263 -7.87 12.76 10.07
CA LEU A 263 -8.80 12.88 11.20
C LEU A 263 -8.12 12.59 12.53
N ILE A 264 -7.41 11.48 12.65
CA ILE A 264 -6.66 11.13 13.85
C ILE A 264 -5.47 12.08 14.06
N LEU A 265 -4.75 12.42 13.00
CA LEU A 265 -3.60 13.33 13.08
C LEU A 265 -4.01 14.74 13.48
N GLY A 266 -5.16 15.23 13.02
CA GLY A 266 -5.74 16.51 13.44
C GLY A 266 -6.03 16.55 14.94
N ARG A 267 -6.69 15.52 15.48
CA ARG A 267 -6.97 15.42 16.93
C ARG A 267 -5.68 15.34 17.77
N ILE A 268 -4.68 14.60 17.30
CA ILE A 268 -3.36 14.54 17.95
C ILE A 268 -2.71 15.94 17.97
N ALA A 269 -2.74 16.68 16.85
CA ALA A 269 -2.19 18.03 16.77
C ALA A 269 -2.87 18.99 17.77
N GLU A 270 -4.20 18.96 17.83
CA GLU A 270 -4.99 19.78 18.78
C GLU A 270 -4.64 19.46 20.24
N ARG A 271 -4.54 18.18 20.59
CA ARG A 271 -4.19 17.73 21.94
C ARG A 271 -2.75 18.06 22.35
N LEU A 272 -1.82 18.10 21.40
CA LEU A 272 -0.44 18.52 21.66
C LEU A 272 -0.33 20.03 21.84
N GLY A 273 -1.11 20.85 21.12
CA GLY A 273 -1.22 22.30 21.29
C GLY A 273 0.13 23.05 21.16
N SER A 274 1.09 22.53 20.40
CA SER A 274 2.46 23.06 20.32
C SER A 274 2.72 23.73 18.98
N SER A 275 3.37 24.91 18.97
CA SER A 275 3.83 25.60 17.76
C SER A 275 4.90 24.82 16.96
N ARG A 276 5.48 23.78 17.55
CA ARG A 276 6.41 22.84 16.91
C ARG A 276 5.72 21.69 16.19
N VAL A 277 4.38 21.60 16.26
CA VAL A 277 3.58 20.57 15.59
C VAL A 277 2.84 21.20 14.42
N SER A 278 2.85 20.55 13.28
CA SER A 278 2.07 20.95 12.10
C SER A 278 1.55 19.71 11.35
N VAL A 279 0.47 19.88 10.60
CA VAL A 279 -0.16 18.82 9.80
C VAL A 279 0.01 19.17 8.33
N VAL A 280 0.42 18.20 7.51
CA VAL A 280 0.51 18.37 6.06
C VAL A 280 -0.90 18.38 5.46
N PRO A 281 -1.19 19.25 4.47
CA PRO A 281 -2.48 19.29 3.81
C PRO A 281 -2.91 17.93 3.27
N SER A 282 -4.19 17.58 3.41
CA SER A 282 -4.77 16.33 2.92
C SER A 282 -5.02 16.31 1.41
N THR A 283 -4.70 17.40 0.71
CA THR A 283 -4.88 17.56 -0.75
C THR A 283 -3.63 17.23 -1.55
N PHE A 284 -2.56 16.76 -0.90
CA PHE A 284 -1.31 16.42 -1.57
C PHE A 284 -1.42 15.08 -2.30
N THR A 285 -0.73 14.96 -3.44
CA THR A 285 -0.53 13.69 -4.15
C THR A 285 0.58 12.85 -3.51
N ALA A 286 0.69 11.58 -3.89
CA ALA A 286 1.76 10.68 -3.41
C ALA A 286 3.16 11.27 -3.62
N SER A 287 3.44 11.88 -4.79
CA SER A 287 4.73 12.54 -5.08
C SER A 287 4.98 13.74 -4.20
N GLN A 288 3.94 14.51 -3.87
CA GLN A 288 4.03 15.67 -2.99
C GLN A 288 4.27 15.26 -1.53
N TYR A 289 3.59 14.22 -1.04
CA TYR A 289 3.89 13.64 0.27
C TYR A 289 5.32 13.12 0.34
N LYS A 290 5.79 12.41 -0.68
CA LYS A 290 7.18 11.95 -0.76
C LYS A 290 8.17 13.12 -0.71
N SER A 291 7.87 14.25 -1.36
CA SER A 291 8.69 15.45 -1.32
C SER A 291 8.82 16.05 0.08
N VAL A 292 7.73 16.06 0.83
CA VAL A 292 7.73 16.53 2.23
C VAL A 292 8.49 15.56 3.13
N ILE A 293 8.22 14.26 3.00
CA ILE A 293 8.89 13.20 3.77
C ILE A 293 10.40 13.24 3.54
N SER A 294 10.86 13.44 2.30
CA SER A 294 12.29 13.47 1.95
C SER A 294 13.12 14.53 2.68
N ARG A 295 12.45 15.53 3.26
CA ARG A 295 13.08 16.65 3.99
C ARG A 295 13.00 16.50 5.50
N CYS A 296 12.41 15.40 5.99
CA CYS A 296 12.42 15.08 7.41
C CYS A 296 13.78 14.57 7.86
N ASP A 297 14.17 14.90 9.09
CA ASP A 297 15.39 14.38 9.73
C ASP A 297 15.29 12.88 10.02
N MET A 298 14.09 12.42 10.34
CA MET A 298 13.71 11.01 10.49
C MET A 298 12.20 10.86 10.29
N PHE A 299 11.75 9.64 10.13
CA PHE A 299 10.35 9.32 9.94
C PHE A 299 9.90 8.18 10.88
N ILE A 300 8.68 8.30 11.42
CA ILE A 300 8.01 7.20 12.12
C ILE A 300 6.65 7.03 11.45
N GLY A 301 6.36 5.82 10.96
CA GLY A 301 5.13 5.62 10.20
C GLY A 301 4.54 4.23 10.25
N ALA A 302 3.21 4.18 10.13
CA ALA A 302 2.44 2.93 10.06
C ALA A 302 1.99 2.57 8.64
N ARG A 303 1.81 3.56 7.76
CA ARG A 303 1.44 3.30 6.35
C ARG A 303 2.65 2.88 5.54
N THR A 304 2.60 1.69 4.95
CA THR A 304 3.70 1.09 4.18
C THR A 304 4.27 2.04 3.13
N HIS A 305 3.42 2.71 2.35
CA HIS A 305 3.91 3.58 1.28
C HIS A 305 4.45 4.92 1.78
N ALA A 306 4.07 5.38 2.98
CA ALA A 306 4.74 6.50 3.64
C ALA A 306 6.16 6.09 4.09
N THR A 307 6.33 4.87 4.61
CA THR A 307 7.66 4.34 4.98
C THR A 307 8.53 4.06 3.75
N ILE A 308 7.95 3.58 2.63
CA ILE A 308 8.64 3.43 1.34
C ILE A 308 9.11 4.80 0.83
N ALA A 309 8.28 5.85 0.92
CA ALA A 309 8.66 7.21 0.54
C ALA A 309 9.85 7.70 1.36
N ALA A 310 9.88 7.42 2.66
CA ALA A 310 11.00 7.77 3.54
C ALA A 310 12.26 6.97 3.20
N TYR A 311 12.18 5.65 3.11
CA TYR A 311 13.33 4.80 2.75
C TYR A 311 13.94 5.18 1.41
N SER A 312 13.10 5.35 0.37
CA SER A 312 13.54 5.66 -0.99
C SER A 312 14.17 7.06 -1.13
N THR A 313 14.01 7.90 -0.13
CA THR A 313 14.65 9.23 -0.03
C THR A 313 15.71 9.29 1.06
N CYS A 314 16.20 8.14 1.51
CA CYS A 314 17.26 7.98 2.50
C CYS A 314 16.95 8.59 3.88
N VAL A 315 15.67 8.74 4.24
CA VAL A 315 15.23 9.19 5.55
C VAL A 315 15.21 8.00 6.53
N PRO A 316 15.97 8.03 7.65
CA PRO A 316 15.92 6.98 8.66
C PRO A 316 14.50 6.78 9.20
N THR A 317 14.00 5.55 9.14
CA THR A 317 12.58 5.27 9.37
C THR A 317 12.39 4.17 10.41
N LEU A 318 11.66 4.50 11.48
CA LEU A 318 11.15 3.54 12.46
C LEU A 318 9.70 3.21 12.10
N VAL A 319 9.40 1.93 11.87
CA VAL A 319 8.08 1.50 11.39
C VAL A 319 7.21 1.03 12.53
N ILE A 320 5.94 1.46 12.56
CA ILE A 320 4.90 0.88 13.40
C ILE A 320 4.22 -0.21 12.57
N GLY A 321 4.61 -1.48 12.82
CA GLY A 321 4.28 -2.60 11.96
C GLY A 321 3.13 -3.47 12.47
N TYR A 322 2.12 -3.72 11.64
CA TYR A 322 0.99 -4.60 11.96
C TYR A 322 0.85 -5.78 10.98
N SER A 323 1.78 -5.95 10.06
CA SER A 323 1.72 -7.02 9.05
C SER A 323 3.11 -7.44 8.57
N VAL A 324 3.17 -8.57 7.83
CA VAL A 324 4.39 -9.12 7.23
C VAL A 324 5.16 -8.11 6.37
N LYS A 325 4.45 -7.23 5.64
CA LYS A 325 5.06 -6.27 4.71
C LYS A 325 6.05 -5.30 5.36
N SER A 326 5.74 -4.79 6.54
CA SER A 326 6.64 -3.88 7.26
C SER A 326 7.95 -4.56 7.68
N ARG A 327 7.84 -5.79 8.16
CA ARG A 327 8.98 -6.62 8.57
C ARG A 327 9.81 -7.07 7.36
N GLY A 328 9.15 -7.54 6.31
CA GLY A 328 9.80 -8.01 5.08
C GLY A 328 10.59 -6.91 4.40
N ILE A 329 10.01 -5.71 4.21
CA ILE A 329 10.70 -4.57 3.61
C ILE A 329 11.91 -4.15 4.46
N ALA A 330 11.77 -4.03 5.79
CA ALA A 330 12.89 -3.68 6.66
C ALA A 330 14.02 -4.74 6.60
N LYS A 331 13.66 -6.02 6.60
CA LYS A 331 14.62 -7.13 6.47
C LYS A 331 15.35 -7.10 5.13
N ASP A 332 14.65 -6.82 4.02
CA ASP A 332 15.27 -6.75 2.70
C ASP A 332 16.25 -5.58 2.56
N ILE A 333 15.95 -4.45 3.22
CA ILE A 333 16.82 -3.26 3.17
C ILE A 333 18.01 -3.39 4.13
N PHE A 334 17.79 -3.86 5.36
CA PHE A 334 18.80 -3.80 6.44
C PHE A 334 19.34 -5.17 6.86
N GLY A 335 18.83 -6.27 6.29
CA GLY A 335 19.15 -7.63 6.71
C GLY A 335 18.44 -8.10 7.99
N THR A 336 17.71 -7.18 8.66
CA THR A 336 16.94 -7.44 9.90
C THR A 336 15.78 -6.47 10.01
N ASP A 337 14.73 -6.85 10.74
CA ASP A 337 13.65 -5.97 11.19
C ASP A 337 13.80 -5.53 12.65
N GLU A 338 14.77 -6.12 13.39
CA GLU A 338 15.00 -5.83 14.80
C GLU A 338 15.47 -4.38 15.02
N GLY A 339 14.75 -3.65 15.87
CA GLY A 339 15.02 -2.24 16.19
C GLY A 339 14.66 -1.25 15.06
N LEU A 340 14.01 -1.73 13.98
CA LEU A 340 13.51 -0.96 12.84
C LEU A 340 11.99 -1.00 12.74
N VAL A 341 11.37 -2.04 13.29
CA VAL A 341 9.92 -2.22 13.31
C VAL A 341 9.46 -2.41 14.75
N ILE A 342 8.49 -1.61 15.18
CA ILE A 342 7.74 -1.79 16.44
C ILE A 342 6.49 -2.59 16.10
N PRO A 343 6.34 -3.85 16.53
CA PRO A 343 5.10 -4.59 16.32
C PRO A 343 3.95 -3.93 17.08
N VAL A 344 2.86 -3.62 16.38
CA VAL A 344 1.68 -2.98 16.99
C VAL A 344 1.11 -3.82 18.13
N SER A 345 1.16 -5.14 18.04
CA SER A 345 0.71 -6.07 19.08
C SER A 345 1.50 -5.94 20.40
N GLU A 346 2.69 -5.33 20.37
CA GLU A 346 3.51 -5.06 21.55
C GLU A 346 3.30 -3.65 22.12
N ILE A 347 2.46 -2.83 21.50
CA ILE A 347 2.14 -1.48 21.95
C ILE A 347 0.89 -1.55 22.84
N ASP A 348 1.11 -1.69 24.14
CA ASP A 348 0.08 -1.66 25.17
C ASP A 348 0.12 -0.37 26.01
N CYS A 349 1.26 0.32 25.97
CA CYS A 349 1.53 1.56 26.69
C CYS A 349 2.56 2.42 25.94
N THR A 350 2.85 3.61 26.45
CA THR A 350 3.74 4.60 25.81
C THR A 350 5.22 4.26 26.00
N GLU A 351 5.57 3.49 27.03
CA GLU A 351 6.97 3.13 27.34
C GLU A 351 7.65 2.34 26.20
N LYS A 352 6.90 1.44 25.56
CA LYS A 352 7.46 0.61 24.47
C LYS A 352 7.90 1.47 23.28
N PRO A 353 7.05 2.32 22.66
CA PRO A 353 7.48 3.17 21.55
C PRO A 353 8.57 4.18 21.96
N ILE A 354 8.57 4.70 23.19
CA ILE A 354 9.64 5.58 23.69
C ILE A 354 10.99 4.85 23.69
N LYS A 355 11.05 3.66 24.30
CA LYS A 355 12.28 2.87 24.39
C LYS A 355 12.83 2.52 23.01
N ASP A 356 11.96 2.10 22.10
CA ASP A 356 12.38 1.73 20.74
C ASP A 356 12.82 2.96 19.94
N TYR A 357 12.16 4.10 20.11
CA TYR A 357 12.58 5.38 19.53
C TYR A 357 13.97 5.82 20.00
N GLU A 358 14.26 5.77 21.30
CA GLU A 358 15.57 6.15 21.84
C GLU A 358 16.69 5.25 21.31
N LYS A 359 16.43 3.94 21.28
CA LYS A 359 17.35 2.95 20.70
C LYS A 359 17.58 3.22 19.22
N PHE A 360 16.50 3.53 18.45
CA PHE A 360 16.60 3.88 17.05
C PHE A 360 17.37 5.19 16.84
N LEU A 361 17.07 6.21 17.64
CA LEU A 361 17.71 7.52 17.56
C LEU A 361 19.23 7.44 17.74
N SER A 362 19.70 6.58 18.62
CA SER A 362 21.15 6.34 18.83
C SER A 362 21.88 5.78 17.60
N LYS A 363 21.14 5.17 16.67
CA LYS A 363 21.66 4.56 15.42
C LYS A 363 21.22 5.31 14.16
N LYS A 364 20.49 6.41 14.28
CA LYS A 364 19.87 7.13 13.15
C LYS A 364 20.83 7.38 12.00
N GLU A 365 22.03 7.90 12.29
CA GLU A 365 23.01 8.21 11.25
C GLU A 365 23.65 6.96 10.61
N VAL A 366 23.70 5.84 11.32
CA VAL A 366 24.11 4.56 10.74
C VAL A 366 23.07 4.10 9.71
N TYR A 367 21.79 4.23 10.05
CA TYR A 367 20.70 3.87 9.13
C TYR A 367 20.66 4.79 7.91
N ARG A 368 20.89 6.11 8.07
CA ARG A 368 20.99 7.06 6.97
C ARG A 368 22.07 6.68 5.98
N LYS A 369 23.31 6.46 6.47
CA LYS A 369 24.45 6.05 5.63
C LYS A 369 24.21 4.72 4.92
N HIS A 370 23.53 3.78 5.59
CA HIS A 370 23.16 2.53 4.96
C HIS A 370 22.18 2.76 3.80
N LEU A 371 21.11 3.54 4.00
CA LEU A 371 20.13 3.86 2.97
C LEU A 371 20.79 4.58 1.79
N GLU A 372 21.63 5.59 2.02
CA GLU A 372 22.35 6.31 0.97
C GLU A 372 23.18 5.38 0.07
N LYS A 373 23.76 4.34 0.65
CA LYS A 373 24.53 3.34 -0.10
C LYS A 373 23.64 2.30 -0.80
N PHE A 374 22.56 1.87 -0.15
CA PHE A 374 21.73 0.74 -0.58
C PHE A 374 20.64 1.12 -1.57
N MET A 375 20.00 2.29 -1.38
CA MET A 375 18.80 2.67 -2.14
C MET A 375 19.01 2.81 -3.66
N PRO A 376 20.14 3.33 -4.18
CA PRO A 376 20.30 3.43 -5.64
C PRO A 376 20.10 2.11 -6.36
N ASP A 377 20.75 1.04 -5.91
CA ASP A 377 20.64 -0.29 -6.53
C ASP A 377 19.26 -0.93 -6.27
N TYR A 378 18.68 -0.68 -5.10
CA TYR A 378 17.37 -1.21 -4.73
C TYR A 378 16.24 -0.58 -5.56
N ILE A 379 16.31 0.74 -5.82
CA ILE A 379 15.38 1.47 -6.69
C ILE A 379 15.55 1.00 -8.14
N GLU A 380 16.78 0.80 -8.60
CA GLU A 380 17.03 0.29 -9.95
C GLU A 380 16.51 -1.14 -10.12
N LYS A 381 16.66 -1.99 -9.09
CA LYS A 381 16.03 -3.32 -9.06
C LYS A 381 14.50 -3.20 -9.19
N ALA A 382 13.86 -2.25 -8.49
CA ALA A 382 12.42 -2.02 -8.62
C ALA A 382 12.03 -1.63 -10.06
N ARG A 383 12.80 -0.77 -10.74
CA ARG A 383 12.55 -0.42 -12.15
C ARG A 383 12.65 -1.61 -13.07
N ASN A 384 13.65 -2.45 -12.87
CA ASN A 384 13.91 -3.61 -13.72
C ASN A 384 12.84 -4.69 -13.60
N SER A 385 11.97 -4.65 -12.58
CA SER A 385 10.86 -5.59 -12.43
C SER A 385 9.90 -5.59 -13.63
N ILE A 386 9.81 -4.47 -14.36
CA ILE A 386 8.92 -4.35 -15.51
C ILE A 386 9.26 -5.34 -16.64
N ASN A 387 10.51 -5.79 -16.74
CA ASN A 387 10.94 -6.74 -17.76
C ASN A 387 10.20 -8.08 -17.64
N GLU A 388 9.89 -8.51 -16.42
CA GLU A 388 9.12 -9.74 -16.17
C GLU A 388 7.71 -9.69 -16.77
N LEU A 389 7.12 -8.48 -16.85
CA LEU A 389 5.80 -8.29 -17.45
C LEU A 389 5.80 -8.55 -18.97
N PHE A 390 6.92 -8.30 -19.62
CA PHE A 390 7.03 -8.45 -21.07
C PHE A 390 7.42 -9.87 -21.52
N GLU A 391 7.79 -10.72 -20.56
CA GLU A 391 8.13 -12.13 -20.82
C GLU A 391 6.91 -13.07 -20.75
N ILE A 392 5.77 -12.60 -20.25
CA ILE A 392 4.54 -13.39 -20.13
C ILE A 392 3.65 -13.39 -21.37
#